data_ee35f796a6053dda35051651f0929dd3
#
_entry.id   ee35f796a6053dda35051651f0929dd3
#
_cell.length_a   1.000
_cell.length_b   1.000
_cell.length_c   1.000
_cell.angle_alpha   90.00
_cell.angle_beta   90.00
_cell.angle_gamma   90.00
#
_symmetry.space_group_name_H-M   'P 1'
#
loop_
_entity.id
_entity.type
_entity.pdbx_description
1 polymer ?
#
loop_
_entity_poly.entity_id
_entity_poly.type
_entity_poly.pdbx_seq_one_letter_code
_entity_poly.pdbx_strand_id
1 'polypeptide(L)'
;SPPGSGGVARVLPSSGPVEGGTRVQVVHGGAYEGAVMGCKFGETHVVAEREPDGAVYCESPYKDTSGVVTFQWTLGEERLVSGEDLQFAYVRASAVQRVHPERGAVTGGTLVSVHGTGFEVDGEVHCRFGGQSVAGRGVIVVSSTLIHCSAPASQSSGEVIVEVSMNGGADFTRSGKKFLYASAATTTALLPSMGRSGPGTQVVT
;
A
#
# COMPACT_ATOMS: atom_id res chain seq x y z
N SER A 1 35.66 -23.18 15.20
CA SER A 1 34.39 -23.36 14.56
C SER A 1 34.03 -22.07 13.85
N PRO A 2 33.60 -22.06 12.57
CA PRO A 2 33.12 -20.87 11.92
C PRO A 2 31.85 -20.42 12.64
N PRO A 3 31.61 -19.09 12.79
CA PRO A 3 30.39 -18.60 13.35
C PRO A 3 29.24 -19.11 12.48
N GLY A 4 28.25 -19.70 13.13
CA GLY A 4 27.14 -20.37 12.47
C GLY A 4 26.52 -19.49 11.40
N SER A 5 26.22 -20.12 10.29
CA SER A 5 25.49 -19.56 9.15
C SER A 5 24.07 -19.14 9.58
N GLY A 6 23.98 -18.01 10.25
CA GLY A 6 22.70 -17.32 10.43
C GLY A 6 22.29 -16.76 9.08
N GLY A 7 21.60 -17.58 8.27
CA GLY A 7 21.17 -17.19 6.96
C GLY A 7 20.19 -16.04 7.04
N VAL A 8 20.33 -15.06 6.16
CA VAL A 8 19.26 -14.08 5.91
C VAL A 8 18.09 -14.84 5.33
N ALA A 9 16.94 -14.75 5.98
CA ALA A 9 15.77 -15.44 5.53
C ALA A 9 15.08 -14.70 4.39
N ARG A 10 15.03 -13.36 4.42
CA ARG A 10 14.32 -12.55 3.40
C ARG A 10 14.48 -11.04 3.62
N VAL A 11 14.09 -10.28 2.61
CA VAL A 11 13.92 -8.82 2.66
C VAL A 11 12.45 -8.46 2.45
N LEU A 12 11.96 -7.47 3.18
CA LEU A 12 10.56 -7.07 3.15
C LEU A 12 10.44 -5.53 3.16
N PRO A 13 9.81 -4.94 2.15
CA PRO A 13 9.35 -5.57 0.91
C PRO A 13 10.52 -5.98 0.01
N SER A 14 10.26 -6.86 -0.98
CA SER A 14 11.22 -7.30 -1.99
C SER A 14 11.25 -6.38 -3.21
N SER A 15 10.40 -5.35 -3.25
CA SER A 15 10.36 -4.37 -4.34
C SER A 15 10.09 -2.97 -3.84
N GLY A 16 10.43 -2.00 -4.68
CA GLY A 16 10.14 -0.60 -4.45
C GLY A 16 10.30 0.24 -5.72
N PRO A 17 9.86 1.50 -5.67
CA PRO A 17 9.95 2.38 -6.82
C PRO A 17 11.39 2.73 -7.18
N VAL A 18 11.62 3.00 -8.48
CA VAL A 18 12.94 3.43 -9.00
C VAL A 18 13.42 4.74 -8.35
N GLU A 19 12.50 5.56 -7.87
CA GLU A 19 12.80 6.79 -7.14
C GLU A 19 13.52 6.53 -5.81
N GLY A 20 13.55 5.27 -5.34
CA GLY A 20 14.11 4.90 -4.05
C GLY A 20 13.22 5.27 -2.87
N GLY A 21 13.81 5.26 -1.68
CA GLY A 21 13.10 5.63 -0.45
C GLY A 21 12.26 4.52 0.18
N THR A 22 12.27 3.31 -0.39
CA THR A 22 11.60 2.16 0.21
C THR A 22 12.36 1.70 1.45
N ARG A 23 11.68 1.65 2.58
CA ARG A 23 12.25 1.13 3.83
C ARG A 23 12.16 -0.39 3.85
N VAL A 24 13.29 -1.03 3.59
CA VAL A 24 13.43 -2.48 3.45
C VAL A 24 13.91 -3.09 4.75
N GLN A 25 13.11 -3.97 5.34
CA GLN A 25 13.49 -4.75 6.51
C GLN A 25 14.35 -5.94 6.12
N VAL A 26 15.47 -6.11 6.78
CA VAL A 26 16.32 -7.31 6.67
C VAL A 26 15.92 -8.28 7.77
N VAL A 27 15.24 -9.39 7.38
CA VAL A 27 14.84 -10.44 8.30
C VAL A 27 15.93 -11.51 8.35
N HIS A 28 16.62 -11.63 9.47
CA HIS A 28 17.73 -12.57 9.64
C HIS A 28 17.54 -13.46 10.88
N GLY A 29 18.13 -14.65 10.83
CA GLY A 29 17.98 -15.69 11.85
C GLY A 29 19.11 -15.73 12.90
N GLY A 30 19.76 -14.59 13.23
CA GLY A 30 20.84 -14.58 14.20
C GLY A 30 21.02 -13.23 14.88
N ALA A 31 21.53 -13.24 16.12
CA ALA A 31 21.89 -12.03 16.84
C ALA A 31 23.28 -11.56 16.36
N TYR A 32 23.31 -10.42 15.67
CA TYR A 32 24.54 -9.72 15.33
C TYR A 32 24.66 -8.50 16.25
N GLU A 33 25.22 -8.74 17.43
CA GLU A 33 25.45 -7.67 18.40
C GLU A 33 26.64 -6.80 17.97
N GLY A 34 26.43 -5.49 17.92
CA GLY A 34 27.50 -4.48 17.91
C GLY A 34 28.15 -4.13 16.57
N ALA A 35 27.73 -4.70 15.44
CA ALA A 35 28.31 -4.36 14.15
C ALA A 35 27.52 -3.25 13.42
N VAL A 36 28.23 -2.31 12.81
CA VAL A 36 27.64 -1.39 11.82
C VAL A 36 27.23 -2.23 10.62
N MET A 37 25.96 -2.21 10.31
CA MET A 37 25.38 -2.96 9.19
C MET A 37 25.05 -2.01 8.05
N GLY A 38 25.20 -2.51 6.84
CA GLY A 38 24.80 -1.83 5.61
C GLY A 38 24.08 -2.80 4.69
N CYS A 39 23.43 -2.26 3.68
CA CYS A 39 22.85 -3.02 2.60
C CYS A 39 23.48 -2.63 1.27
N LYS A 40 23.54 -3.58 0.35
CA LYS A 40 23.99 -3.35 -1.01
C LYS A 40 22.84 -3.71 -1.97
N PHE A 41 22.39 -2.73 -2.74
CA PHE A 41 21.41 -2.88 -3.80
C PHE A 41 22.14 -2.85 -5.16
N GLY A 42 22.43 -4.02 -5.71
CA GLY A 42 23.34 -4.13 -6.85
C GLY A 42 24.73 -3.62 -6.49
N GLU A 43 25.17 -2.51 -7.07
CA GLU A 43 26.47 -1.90 -6.76
C GLU A 43 26.41 -0.76 -5.73
N THR A 44 25.22 -0.34 -5.30
CA THR A 44 25.03 0.80 -4.39
C THR A 44 24.95 0.35 -2.95
N HIS A 45 25.83 0.91 -2.09
CA HIS A 45 25.82 0.70 -0.64
C HIS A 45 25.00 1.77 0.08
N VAL A 46 24.23 1.34 1.07
CA VAL A 46 23.51 2.21 2.00
C VAL A 46 23.72 1.75 3.43
N VAL A 47 23.68 2.69 4.36
CA VAL A 47 23.81 2.39 5.80
C VAL A 47 22.50 1.80 6.30
N ALA A 48 22.58 0.78 7.14
CA ALA A 48 21.43 0.20 7.80
C ALA A 48 21.08 0.97 9.07
N GLU A 49 19.79 1.13 9.32
CA GLU A 49 19.25 1.64 10.58
C GLU A 49 18.77 0.47 11.44
N ARG A 50 19.11 0.51 12.72
CA ARG A 50 18.62 -0.47 13.69
C ARG A 50 17.62 0.19 14.62
N GLU A 51 16.44 -0.40 14.70
CA GLU A 51 15.42 -0.01 15.66
C GLU A 51 15.71 -0.55 17.07
N PRO A 52 15.10 0.03 18.11
CA PRO A 52 15.29 -0.41 19.50
C PRO A 52 14.86 -1.86 19.77
N ASP A 53 13.95 -2.40 18.98
CA ASP A 53 13.50 -3.80 19.02
C ASP A 53 14.48 -4.78 18.33
N GLY A 54 15.57 -4.25 17.74
CA GLY A 54 16.58 -5.01 17.04
C GLY A 54 16.32 -5.21 15.55
N ALA A 55 15.18 -4.75 15.03
CA ALA A 55 14.88 -4.80 13.59
C ALA A 55 15.86 -3.91 12.81
N VAL A 56 16.27 -4.38 11.63
CA VAL A 56 17.24 -3.71 10.77
C VAL A 56 16.57 -3.31 9.48
N TYR A 57 16.75 -2.06 9.10
CA TYR A 57 16.18 -1.47 7.90
C TYR A 57 17.26 -0.80 7.04
N CYS A 58 17.07 -0.87 5.74
CA CYS A 58 17.83 -0.10 4.76
C CYS A 58 16.86 0.64 3.85
N GLU A 59 17.20 1.88 3.51
CA GLU A 59 16.44 2.65 2.55
C GLU A 59 16.96 2.37 1.14
N SER A 60 16.07 1.97 0.20
CA SER A 60 16.48 1.68 -1.17
C SER A 60 16.99 2.97 -1.85
N PRO A 61 18.16 2.93 -2.49
CA PRO A 61 18.66 4.09 -3.23
C PRO A 61 17.89 4.32 -4.53
N TYR A 62 18.00 5.52 -5.09
CA TYR A 62 17.53 5.83 -6.43
C TYR A 62 18.19 4.94 -7.48
N LYS A 63 17.43 4.57 -8.53
CA LYS A 63 17.91 3.85 -9.70
C LYS A 63 17.29 4.40 -10.97
N ASP A 64 18.09 4.55 -12.03
CA ASP A 64 17.62 5.14 -13.29
C ASP A 64 16.58 4.29 -14.04
N THR A 65 16.62 2.96 -13.85
CA THR A 65 15.79 2.02 -14.59
C THR A 65 15.20 0.95 -13.70
N SER A 66 13.99 0.51 -14.03
CA SER A 66 13.40 -0.68 -13.43
C SER A 66 14.20 -1.94 -13.74
N GLY A 67 14.15 -2.91 -12.83
CA GLY A 67 14.84 -4.19 -12.98
C GLY A 67 15.20 -4.79 -11.63
N VAL A 68 15.59 -6.05 -11.65
CA VAL A 68 15.98 -6.80 -10.46
C VAL A 68 17.47 -6.61 -10.21
N VAL A 69 17.84 -6.36 -8.95
CA VAL A 69 19.24 -6.30 -8.50
C VAL A 69 19.47 -7.30 -7.38
N THR A 70 20.69 -7.77 -7.26
CA THR A 70 21.12 -8.56 -6.10
C THR A 70 21.06 -7.69 -4.87
N PHE A 71 20.45 -8.22 -3.81
CA PHE A 71 20.44 -7.60 -2.50
C PHE A 71 21.43 -8.33 -1.58
N GLN A 72 22.27 -7.57 -0.93
CA GLN A 72 23.24 -8.10 0.04
C GLN A 72 23.22 -7.20 1.27
N TRP A 73 23.57 -7.77 2.42
CA TRP A 73 23.80 -6.98 3.62
C TRP A 73 25.21 -7.19 4.13
N THR A 74 25.76 -6.20 4.82
CA THR A 74 27.17 -6.16 5.19
C THR A 74 27.33 -5.92 6.70
N LEU A 75 28.38 -6.54 7.24
CA LEU A 75 28.91 -6.22 8.57
C LEU A 75 30.18 -5.40 8.37
N GLY A 76 30.14 -4.10 8.79
CA GLY A 76 31.22 -3.16 8.50
C GLY A 76 31.35 -2.85 7.00
N GLU A 77 32.47 -2.30 6.58
CA GLU A 77 32.66 -1.80 5.21
C GLU A 77 32.91 -2.91 4.16
N GLU A 78 33.33 -4.10 4.56
CA GLU A 78 33.83 -5.11 3.60
C GLU A 78 33.25 -6.52 3.74
N ARG A 79 32.57 -6.85 4.83
CA ARG A 79 32.10 -8.21 5.04
C ARG A 79 30.67 -8.40 4.55
N LEU A 80 30.51 -8.95 3.35
CA LEU A 80 29.23 -9.46 2.85
C LEU A 80 28.80 -10.65 3.72
N VAL A 81 27.58 -10.61 4.23
CA VAL A 81 26.99 -11.67 5.07
C VAL A 81 25.83 -12.36 4.36
N SER A 82 25.64 -12.10 3.08
CA SER A 82 24.59 -12.77 2.31
C SER A 82 24.95 -14.23 2.04
N GLY A 83 24.15 -15.14 2.57
CA GLY A 83 23.93 -16.43 1.91
C GLY A 83 22.88 -16.21 0.85
N GLU A 84 23.22 -16.61 -0.37
CA GLU A 84 22.39 -16.90 -1.53
C GLU A 84 21.26 -15.92 -1.93
N ASP A 85 21.47 -15.27 -3.08
CA ASP A 85 20.47 -14.80 -4.06
C ASP A 85 19.24 -13.98 -3.59
N LEU A 86 19.38 -13.18 -2.54
CA LEU A 86 18.37 -12.19 -2.25
C LEU A 86 18.32 -11.15 -3.37
N GLN A 87 17.12 -10.82 -3.79
CA GLN A 87 16.88 -9.87 -4.86
C GLN A 87 15.95 -8.75 -4.38
N PHE A 88 16.16 -7.59 -4.96
CA PHE A 88 15.25 -6.46 -4.82
C PHE A 88 14.84 -5.96 -6.21
N ALA A 89 13.53 -5.82 -6.44
CA ALA A 89 13.00 -5.39 -7.72
C ALA A 89 12.69 -3.90 -7.69
N TYR A 90 13.37 -3.13 -8.54
CA TYR A 90 13.00 -1.76 -8.82
C TYR A 90 11.89 -1.72 -9.86
N VAL A 91 10.77 -1.14 -9.50
CA VAL A 91 9.60 -1.01 -10.36
C VAL A 91 9.30 0.47 -10.64
N ARG A 92 8.59 0.75 -11.73
CA ARG A 92 8.07 2.10 -11.95
C ARG A 92 7.02 2.42 -10.90
N ALA A 93 7.02 3.64 -10.39
CA ALA A 93 6.03 4.07 -9.41
C ALA A 93 4.61 3.93 -9.97
N SER A 94 3.74 3.32 -9.17
CA SER A 94 2.32 3.25 -9.46
C SER A 94 1.68 4.63 -9.30
N ALA A 95 0.63 4.91 -10.08
CA ALA A 95 -0.10 6.16 -9.98
C ALA A 95 -1.60 5.95 -10.07
N VAL A 96 -2.37 6.57 -9.17
CA VAL A 96 -3.83 6.60 -9.23
C VAL A 96 -4.26 7.78 -10.11
N GLN A 97 -5.03 7.49 -11.17
CA GLN A 97 -5.52 8.48 -12.11
C GLN A 97 -6.95 8.91 -11.76
N ARG A 98 -7.79 7.96 -11.33
CA ARG A 98 -9.21 8.19 -11.04
C ARG A 98 -9.72 7.16 -10.01
N VAL A 99 -10.68 7.58 -9.20
CA VAL A 99 -11.47 6.70 -8.32
C VAL A 99 -12.95 6.82 -8.68
N HIS A 100 -13.69 5.71 -8.62
CA HIS A 100 -15.13 5.70 -8.89
C HIS A 100 -15.82 4.59 -8.08
N PRO A 101 -16.92 4.90 -7.36
CA PRO A 101 -17.49 6.25 -7.17
C PRO A 101 -16.55 7.14 -6.34
N GLU A 102 -16.69 8.47 -6.48
CA GLU A 102 -15.91 9.45 -5.70
C GLU A 102 -16.51 9.72 -4.31
N ARG A 103 -17.59 9.02 -3.95
CA ARG A 103 -18.26 9.13 -2.66
C ARG A 103 -18.83 7.81 -2.20
N GLY A 104 -18.93 7.66 -0.88
CA GLY A 104 -19.57 6.51 -0.26
C GLY A 104 -20.01 6.82 1.18
N ALA A 105 -20.72 5.87 1.78
CA ALA A 105 -21.24 6.02 3.13
C ALA A 105 -20.10 5.96 4.17
N VAL A 106 -20.24 6.72 5.25
CA VAL A 106 -19.33 6.65 6.42
C VAL A 106 -19.30 5.26 7.07
N THR A 107 -20.35 4.46 6.87
CA THR A 107 -20.40 3.06 7.35
C THR A 107 -19.42 2.13 6.62
N GLY A 108 -18.79 2.60 5.55
CA GLY A 108 -17.89 1.81 4.73
C GLY A 108 -18.60 0.86 3.77
N GLY A 109 -17.85 -0.10 3.22
CA GLY A 109 -18.36 -1.13 2.32
C GLY A 109 -18.57 -0.67 0.86
N THR A 110 -18.39 0.61 0.55
CA THR A 110 -18.47 1.08 -0.84
C THR A 110 -17.32 0.48 -1.65
N LEU A 111 -17.65 -0.25 -2.72
CA LEU A 111 -16.65 -0.78 -3.63
C LEU A 111 -16.18 0.34 -4.57
N VAL A 112 -14.92 0.73 -4.40
CA VAL A 112 -14.29 1.82 -5.15
C VAL A 112 -13.38 1.23 -6.22
N SER A 113 -13.65 1.56 -7.47
CA SER A 113 -12.78 1.26 -8.60
C SER A 113 -11.67 2.31 -8.66
N VAL A 114 -10.45 1.88 -8.44
CA VAL A 114 -9.24 2.70 -8.53
C VAL A 114 -8.59 2.43 -9.87
N HIS A 115 -8.61 3.42 -10.75
CA HIS A 115 -7.97 3.37 -12.06
C HIS A 115 -6.61 4.06 -12.00
N GLY A 116 -5.62 3.46 -12.65
CA GLY A 116 -4.26 3.99 -12.61
C GLY A 116 -3.32 3.30 -13.57
N THR A 117 -2.04 3.33 -13.22
CA THR A 117 -0.96 2.69 -13.97
C THR A 117 0.04 2.04 -13.01
N GLY A 118 0.74 1.02 -13.50
CA GLY A 118 1.81 0.37 -12.74
C GLY A 118 1.30 -0.49 -11.58
N PHE A 119 0.08 -1.02 -11.65
CA PHE A 119 -0.46 -1.92 -10.64
C PHE A 119 0.10 -3.35 -10.83
N GLU A 120 1.42 -3.45 -10.73
CA GLU A 120 2.16 -4.71 -10.79
C GLU A 120 2.30 -5.26 -9.38
N VAL A 121 1.71 -6.43 -9.14
CA VAL A 121 1.64 -7.03 -7.81
C VAL A 121 2.95 -7.74 -7.51
N ASP A 122 3.65 -7.28 -6.48
CA ASP A 122 4.84 -7.94 -5.92
C ASP A 122 4.70 -8.08 -4.38
N GLY A 123 3.51 -8.36 -3.94
CA GLY A 123 3.21 -8.51 -2.51
C GLY A 123 1.74 -8.33 -2.23
N GLU A 124 1.40 -8.11 -0.97
CA GLU A 124 0.04 -7.79 -0.59
C GLU A 124 -0.31 -6.36 -1.03
N VAL A 125 -1.41 -6.22 -1.79
CA VAL A 125 -1.88 -4.92 -2.26
C VAL A 125 -2.72 -4.27 -1.18
N HIS A 126 -2.42 -3.00 -0.89
CA HIS A 126 -3.14 -2.18 0.07
C HIS A 126 -3.81 -0.99 -0.60
N CYS A 127 -5.03 -0.67 -0.19
CA CYS A 127 -5.68 0.59 -0.49
C CYS A 127 -5.77 1.40 0.80
N ARG A 128 -5.43 2.67 0.74
CA ARG A 128 -5.51 3.58 1.89
C ARG A 128 -6.49 4.71 1.61
N PHE A 129 -7.42 4.90 2.54
CA PHE A 129 -8.42 5.98 2.53
C PHE A 129 -8.10 6.91 3.70
N GLY A 130 -7.36 7.99 3.43
CA GLY A 130 -6.80 8.84 4.49
C GLY A 130 -5.85 8.07 5.38
N GLY A 131 -6.18 7.97 6.68
CA GLY A 131 -5.36 7.23 7.66
C GLY A 131 -5.65 5.73 7.77
N GLN A 132 -6.64 5.20 7.03
CA GLN A 132 -7.07 3.81 7.16
C GLN A 132 -6.69 2.98 5.94
N SER A 133 -6.02 1.86 6.18
CA SER A 133 -5.61 0.92 5.12
C SER A 133 -6.46 -0.35 5.13
N VAL A 134 -6.78 -0.85 3.95
CA VAL A 134 -7.44 -2.13 3.72
C VAL A 134 -6.58 -2.99 2.80
N ALA A 135 -6.58 -4.30 3.05
CA ALA A 135 -5.84 -5.29 2.29
C ALA A 135 -6.62 -6.62 2.21
N GLY A 136 -6.02 -7.62 1.64
CA GLY A 136 -6.60 -8.96 1.56
C GLY A 136 -7.97 -8.96 0.87
N ARG A 137 -9.00 -9.45 1.55
CA ARG A 137 -10.35 -9.56 0.98
C ARG A 137 -11.00 -8.22 0.63
N GLY A 138 -10.48 -7.11 1.15
CA GLY A 138 -10.95 -5.76 0.85
C GLY A 138 -10.39 -5.18 -0.44
N VAL A 139 -9.47 -5.90 -1.10
CA VAL A 139 -8.77 -5.44 -2.31
C VAL A 139 -8.79 -6.53 -3.37
N ILE A 140 -9.17 -6.19 -4.60
CA ILE A 140 -9.16 -7.08 -5.75
C ILE A 140 -8.39 -6.39 -6.87
N VAL A 141 -7.26 -6.96 -7.27
CA VAL A 141 -6.52 -6.52 -8.45
C VAL A 141 -7.16 -7.14 -9.69
N VAL A 142 -7.69 -6.30 -10.56
CA VAL A 142 -8.34 -6.71 -11.80
C VAL A 142 -7.34 -6.73 -12.95
N SER A 143 -6.48 -5.71 -13.01
CA SER A 143 -5.45 -5.57 -14.05
C SER A 143 -4.35 -4.63 -13.58
N SER A 144 -3.30 -4.46 -14.38
CA SER A 144 -2.23 -3.47 -14.13
C SER A 144 -2.71 -2.00 -14.14
N THR A 145 -4.02 -1.77 -14.43
CA THR A 145 -4.61 -0.43 -14.48
C THR A 145 -5.90 -0.28 -13.68
N LEU A 146 -6.38 -1.35 -13.02
CA LEU A 146 -7.63 -1.36 -12.26
C LEU A 146 -7.54 -2.20 -11.00
N ILE A 147 -7.88 -1.59 -9.88
CA ILE A 147 -8.03 -2.23 -8.57
C ILE A 147 -9.42 -1.88 -8.02
N HIS A 148 -10.06 -2.83 -7.38
CA HIS A 148 -11.26 -2.60 -6.58
C HIS A 148 -10.88 -2.63 -5.10
N CYS A 149 -11.22 -1.56 -4.39
CA CYS A 149 -11.01 -1.41 -2.96
C CYS A 149 -12.35 -1.25 -2.24
N SER A 150 -12.56 -1.99 -1.16
CA SER A 150 -13.69 -1.76 -0.28
C SER A 150 -13.35 -0.63 0.69
N ALA A 151 -14.04 0.50 0.60
CA ALA A 151 -13.80 1.62 1.51
C ALA A 151 -14.05 1.20 2.98
N PRO A 152 -13.12 1.43 3.90
CA PRO A 152 -13.35 1.14 5.32
C PRO A 152 -14.40 2.08 5.92
N ALA A 153 -14.95 1.74 7.09
CA ALA A 153 -15.83 2.66 7.81
C ALA A 153 -15.03 3.87 8.30
N SER A 154 -15.60 5.07 8.19
CA SER A 154 -15.02 6.31 8.69
C SER A 154 -15.79 6.81 9.91
N GLN A 155 -15.09 7.40 10.87
CA GLN A 155 -15.72 8.00 12.06
C GLN A 155 -16.45 9.32 11.76
N SER A 156 -16.12 9.97 10.64
CA SER A 156 -16.67 11.25 10.25
C SER A 156 -16.85 11.35 8.73
N SER A 157 -17.79 12.18 8.31
CA SER A 157 -17.90 12.62 6.92
C SER A 157 -16.76 13.57 6.57
N GLY A 158 -16.34 13.55 5.30
CA GLY A 158 -15.27 14.41 4.81
C GLY A 158 -14.50 13.79 3.65
N GLU A 159 -13.69 14.60 2.99
CA GLU A 159 -12.80 14.16 1.93
C GLU A 159 -11.55 13.51 2.51
N VAL A 160 -11.17 12.39 1.91
CA VAL A 160 -9.91 11.70 2.19
C VAL A 160 -9.17 11.41 0.89
N ILE A 161 -7.85 11.27 0.96
CA ILE A 161 -7.04 10.87 -0.19
C ILE A 161 -7.07 9.35 -0.29
N VAL A 162 -7.21 8.84 -1.52
CA VAL A 162 -7.11 7.40 -1.86
C VAL A 162 -5.75 7.13 -2.48
N GLU A 163 -5.04 6.20 -1.88
CA GLU A 163 -3.73 5.75 -2.31
C GLU A 163 -3.67 4.23 -2.35
N VAL A 164 -2.78 3.69 -3.16
CA VAL A 164 -2.55 2.25 -3.25
C VAL A 164 -1.08 1.92 -3.03
N SER A 165 -0.82 0.75 -2.47
CA SER A 165 0.51 0.18 -2.36
C SER A 165 0.52 -1.21 -2.99
N MET A 166 1.56 -1.50 -3.75
CA MET A 166 1.76 -2.78 -4.42
C MET A 166 2.71 -3.71 -3.66
N ASN A 167 3.35 -3.22 -2.59
CA ASN A 167 4.43 -3.89 -1.87
C ASN A 167 4.20 -3.98 -0.35
N GLY A 168 3.01 -4.40 0.04
CA GLY A 168 2.68 -4.68 1.45
C GLY A 168 2.47 -3.43 2.31
N GLY A 169 2.13 -2.29 1.72
CA GLY A 169 1.90 -1.04 2.45
C GLY A 169 3.17 -0.24 2.76
N ALA A 170 4.33 -0.66 2.24
CA ALA A 170 5.59 0.07 2.44
C ALA A 170 5.61 1.40 1.68
N ASP A 171 5.22 1.36 0.39
CA ASP A 171 5.15 2.56 -0.45
C ASP A 171 3.74 2.77 -0.95
N PHE A 172 3.20 3.95 -0.73
CA PHE A 172 1.90 4.36 -1.24
C PHE A 172 2.05 5.39 -2.36
N THR A 173 1.13 5.32 -3.34
CA THR A 173 1.01 6.37 -4.37
C THR A 173 0.75 7.72 -3.73
N ARG A 174 1.18 8.81 -4.41
CA ARG A 174 0.99 10.19 -3.96
C ARG A 174 0.20 10.99 -4.99
N SER A 175 -0.85 10.39 -5.54
CA SER A 175 -1.60 10.94 -6.68
C SER A 175 -2.67 11.97 -6.28
N GLY A 176 -2.96 12.13 -4.98
CA GLY A 176 -3.90 13.13 -4.46
C GLY A 176 -5.36 12.95 -4.86
N LYS A 177 -5.78 11.74 -5.28
CA LYS A 177 -7.17 11.48 -5.65
C LYS A 177 -8.04 11.36 -4.41
N LYS A 178 -9.21 11.98 -4.47
CA LYS A 178 -10.09 12.15 -3.31
C LYS A 178 -11.29 11.23 -3.36
N PHE A 179 -11.74 10.83 -2.18
CA PHE A 179 -12.99 10.13 -1.94
C PHE A 179 -13.74 10.83 -0.80
N LEU A 180 -15.04 11.06 -0.99
CA LEU A 180 -15.87 11.73 0.00
C LEU A 180 -16.67 10.72 0.82
N TYR A 181 -16.40 10.65 2.10
CA TYR A 181 -17.30 9.99 3.05
C TYR A 181 -18.49 10.88 3.33
N ALA A 182 -19.70 10.39 3.02
CA ALA A 182 -20.96 11.08 3.26
C ALA A 182 -21.74 10.39 4.38
N SER A 183 -22.29 11.17 5.30
CA SER A 183 -23.29 10.66 6.24
C SER A 183 -24.56 10.29 5.49
N ALA A 184 -25.28 9.29 5.99
CA ALA A 184 -26.60 8.96 5.44
C ALA A 184 -27.53 10.18 5.56
N ALA A 185 -28.18 10.55 4.46
CA ALA A 185 -29.25 11.53 4.52
C ALA A 185 -30.42 10.92 5.29
N THR A 186 -30.74 11.48 6.45
CA THR A 186 -31.96 11.14 7.19
C THR A 186 -33.12 11.92 6.58
N THR A 187 -34.00 11.22 5.90
CA THR A 187 -35.28 11.82 5.48
C THR A 187 -36.18 11.91 6.71
N THR A 188 -36.36 13.10 7.25
CA THR A 188 -37.17 13.34 8.47
C THR A 188 -38.65 13.55 8.16
N ALA A 189 -38.97 13.90 6.94
CA ALA A 189 -40.36 14.02 6.48
C ALA A 189 -40.46 14.06 4.96
N LEU A 190 -41.54 13.51 4.41
CA LEU A 190 -41.98 13.75 3.05
C LEU A 190 -43.10 14.80 3.09
N LEU A 191 -42.88 15.94 2.46
CA LEU A 191 -43.88 16.97 2.29
C LEU A 191 -44.19 17.16 0.78
N PRO A 192 -45.44 17.18 0.39
CA PRO A 192 -46.65 17.03 1.22
C PRO A 192 -46.94 15.58 1.61
N SER A 193 -47.39 15.36 2.82
CA SER A 193 -47.83 14.05 3.35
C SER A 193 -49.20 13.61 2.77
N MET A 194 -49.85 14.47 2.01
CA MET A 194 -51.09 14.16 1.27
C MET A 194 -50.96 14.61 -0.17
N GLY A 195 -51.18 13.68 -1.10
CA GLY A 195 -51.46 14.00 -2.49
C GLY A 195 -52.86 14.62 -2.60
N ARG A 196 -53.01 15.70 -3.39
CA ARG A 196 -54.36 16.14 -3.79
C ARG A 196 -55.03 14.98 -4.54
N SER A 197 -56.09 14.45 -3.99
CA SER A 197 -57.03 13.66 -4.77
C SER A 197 -57.69 14.61 -5.76
N GLY A 198 -57.32 14.54 -7.04
CA GLY A 198 -58.02 15.26 -8.09
C GLY A 198 -59.45 14.73 -8.21
N PRO A 199 -60.41 15.59 -8.56
CA PRO A 199 -61.76 15.13 -8.83
C PRO A 199 -61.72 14.29 -10.12
N GLY A 200 -61.89 12.97 -10.00
CA GLY A 200 -62.00 12.13 -11.19
C GLY A 200 -61.48 10.70 -11.16
N THR A 201 -61.48 10.02 -10.04
CA THR A 201 -61.38 8.57 -10.06
C THR A 201 -62.67 7.97 -9.48
N GLN A 202 -63.67 7.74 -10.35
CA GLN A 202 -64.77 6.85 -10.00
C GLN A 202 -64.22 5.43 -9.94
N VAL A 203 -64.28 4.84 -8.74
CA VAL A 203 -64.10 3.40 -8.59
C VAL A 203 -65.36 2.77 -9.13
N VAL A 204 -65.28 2.09 -10.25
CA VAL A 204 -66.35 1.21 -10.77
C VAL A 204 -66.21 -0.10 -10.01
N THR A 205 -67.22 -0.43 -9.25
CA THR A 205 -67.43 -1.72 -8.57
C THR A 205 -67.50 -2.90 -9.53
#